data_33bf95e661ebc64803e7de5a7a2d0760
#
_entry.id   33bf95e661ebc64803e7de5a7a2d0760
#
_cell.length_a   1.000
_cell.length_b   1.000
_cell.length_c   1.000
_cell.angle_alpha   90.00
_cell.angle_beta   90.00
_cell.angle_gamma   90.00
#
_symmetry.space_group_name_H-M   'P 1'
#
loop_
_entity.id
_entity.type
_entity.pdbx_description
1 polymer ?
#
loop_
_entity_poly.entity_id
_entity_poly.type
_entity_poly.pdbx_seq_one_letter_code
_entity_poly.pdbx_strand_id
1 'polypeptide(L)'
;MKSYVIGDIHGCGRELRYLIDGLPLDGGDRLVFLGDYIDRGPDSSGVVEFLLGLRKQRSSIEFIFLKGNHEDMLLSFLGMGGAHADMFLINGGKATMASYGLEDNKPSPQEALSAIPPEHLEFYRQLQITYRMDPFFCVHAGIDPAKSLDEQTEEEFLWIRNKFIFASHRFPFTVLFGHTPQHTVYYDLPYKVGLDTGLVYGNMLTCLDVDEKVLHQISLGSKRVKRAAMQRKWNAPRNFF
;
A
#
# COMPACT_ATOMS: atom_id res chain seq x y z
N MET A 1 -18.87 11.14 4.43
CA MET A 1 -17.42 10.94 4.22
C MET A 1 -17.04 9.60 4.83
N LYS A 2 -16.63 8.68 4.01
CA LYS A 2 -16.10 7.37 4.43
C LYS A 2 -14.63 7.29 4.09
N SER A 3 -13.91 6.42 4.77
CA SER A 3 -12.48 6.19 4.52
C SER A 3 -12.24 4.72 4.15
N TYR A 4 -11.58 4.50 3.03
CA TYR A 4 -11.23 3.20 2.49
C TYR A 4 -9.71 3.04 2.50
N VAL A 5 -9.21 1.92 3.01
CA VAL A 5 -7.77 1.64 3.10
C VAL A 5 -7.46 0.39 2.29
N ILE A 6 -6.53 0.51 1.35
CA ILE A 6 -6.20 -0.51 0.34
C ILE A 6 -4.78 -1.02 0.60
N GLY A 7 -4.63 -2.34 0.65
CA GLY A 7 -3.34 -3.01 0.79
C GLY A 7 -2.53 -3.09 -0.50
N ASP A 8 -1.49 -3.90 -0.50
CA ASP A 8 -0.45 -4.03 -1.51
C ASP A 8 -1.01 -4.49 -2.87
N ILE A 9 -0.59 -3.81 -3.94
CA ILE A 9 -1.13 -3.99 -5.30
C ILE A 9 -0.16 -4.77 -6.19
N HIS A 10 1.12 -4.45 -6.12
CA HIS A 10 2.19 -5.11 -6.87
C HIS A 10 1.86 -5.33 -8.36
N GLY A 11 1.66 -4.25 -9.12
CA GLY A 11 1.44 -4.32 -10.56
C GLY A 11 0.19 -5.09 -11.02
N CYS A 12 -0.74 -5.41 -10.13
CA CYS A 12 -1.99 -6.09 -10.45
C CYS A 12 -3.08 -5.08 -10.83
N GLY A 13 -2.85 -4.30 -11.87
CA GLY A 13 -3.68 -3.17 -12.30
C GLY A 13 -5.10 -3.54 -12.68
N ARG A 14 -5.33 -4.74 -13.19
CA ARG A 14 -6.67 -5.23 -13.54
C ARG A 14 -7.55 -5.40 -12.31
N GLU A 15 -7.04 -6.06 -11.30
CA GLU A 15 -7.76 -6.31 -10.04
C GLU A 15 -8.01 -5.01 -9.29
N LEU A 16 -7.03 -4.08 -9.30
CA LEU A 16 -7.20 -2.76 -8.73
C LEU A 16 -8.38 -2.00 -9.37
N ARG A 17 -8.47 -1.98 -10.72
CA ARG A 17 -9.58 -1.32 -11.44
C ARG A 17 -10.94 -1.90 -11.03
N TYR A 18 -11.06 -3.23 -11.04
CA TYR A 18 -12.31 -3.88 -10.62
C TYR A 18 -12.65 -3.63 -9.14
N LEU A 19 -11.63 -3.59 -8.26
CA LEU A 19 -11.85 -3.25 -6.85
C LEU A 19 -12.43 -1.84 -6.72
N ILE A 20 -11.78 -0.85 -7.32
CA ILE A 20 -12.22 0.56 -7.28
C ILE A 20 -13.62 0.75 -7.86
N ASP A 21 -13.92 0.10 -9.01
CA ASP A 21 -15.24 0.16 -9.64
C ASP A 21 -16.33 -0.49 -8.78
N GLY A 22 -15.96 -1.46 -7.93
CA GLY A 22 -16.88 -2.14 -7.01
C GLY A 22 -17.07 -1.45 -5.66
N LEU A 23 -16.30 -0.39 -5.34
CA LEU A 23 -16.47 0.37 -4.12
C LEU A 23 -17.64 1.36 -4.23
N PRO A 24 -18.49 1.48 -3.20
CA PRO A 24 -19.57 2.47 -3.17
C PRO A 24 -19.05 3.86 -2.79
N LEU A 25 -18.21 4.44 -3.67
CA LEU A 25 -17.56 5.73 -3.43
C LEU A 25 -18.47 6.90 -3.74
N ASP A 26 -18.55 7.84 -2.82
CA ASP A 26 -19.24 9.11 -2.95
C ASP A 26 -18.27 10.30 -2.88
N GLY A 27 -18.74 11.48 -3.33
CA GLY A 27 -17.98 12.72 -3.18
C GLY A 27 -17.69 13.03 -1.72
N GLY A 28 -16.43 13.40 -1.44
CA GLY A 28 -15.94 13.67 -0.09
C GLY A 28 -15.37 12.43 0.63
N ASP A 29 -15.44 11.24 0.04
CA ASP A 29 -14.80 10.05 0.59
C ASP A 29 -13.29 10.11 0.46
N ARG A 30 -12.60 9.25 1.22
CA ARG A 30 -11.14 9.14 1.25
C ARG A 30 -10.69 7.75 0.86
N LEU A 31 -9.67 7.68 0.01
CA LEU A 31 -8.95 6.47 -0.38
C LEU A 31 -7.50 6.57 0.10
N VAL A 32 -7.08 5.66 0.98
CA VAL A 32 -5.70 5.54 1.46
C VAL A 32 -5.11 4.26 0.90
N PHE A 33 -4.00 4.38 0.19
CA PHE A 33 -3.23 3.27 -0.34
C PHE A 33 -1.98 3.07 0.52
N LEU A 34 -1.73 1.84 0.95
CA LEU A 34 -0.68 1.55 1.93
C LEU A 34 0.73 1.36 1.30
N GLY A 35 0.89 1.58 0.00
CA GLY A 35 2.16 1.39 -0.71
C GLY A 35 2.21 0.10 -1.53
N ASP A 36 3.40 -0.21 -2.02
CA ASP A 36 3.69 -1.36 -2.87
C ASP A 36 2.77 -1.45 -4.11
N TYR A 37 2.80 -0.38 -4.91
CA TYR A 37 2.08 -0.30 -6.18
C TYR A 37 2.73 -1.13 -7.27
N ILE A 38 4.06 -1.22 -7.22
CA ILE A 38 4.94 -1.75 -8.27
C ILE A 38 5.54 -3.12 -7.90
N ASP A 39 6.31 -3.65 -8.83
CA ASP A 39 7.08 -4.88 -8.74
C ASP A 39 6.25 -6.17 -8.73
N ARG A 40 6.89 -7.27 -9.11
CA ARG A 40 6.35 -8.63 -9.11
C ARG A 40 5.25 -8.87 -10.14
N GLY A 41 4.21 -8.08 -10.13
CA GLY A 41 3.08 -8.19 -11.07
C GLY A 41 3.37 -7.53 -12.42
N PRO A 42 2.52 -7.78 -13.42
CA PRO A 42 2.84 -7.51 -14.82
C PRO A 42 2.65 -6.05 -15.26
N ASP A 43 1.96 -5.20 -14.49
CA ASP A 43 1.45 -3.90 -14.97
C ASP A 43 1.72 -2.75 -13.98
N SER A 44 2.97 -2.61 -13.52
CA SER A 44 3.36 -1.54 -12.59
C SER A 44 3.10 -0.15 -13.17
N SER A 45 3.48 0.09 -14.43
CA SER A 45 3.24 1.36 -15.12
C SER A 45 1.75 1.67 -15.26
N GLY A 46 0.94 0.67 -15.61
CA GLY A 46 -0.51 0.82 -15.72
C GLY A 46 -1.23 1.04 -14.39
N VAL A 47 -0.67 0.55 -13.28
CA VAL A 47 -1.16 0.87 -11.93
C VAL A 47 -0.98 2.36 -11.65
N VAL A 48 0.22 2.89 -11.85
CA VAL A 48 0.51 4.32 -11.58
C VAL A 48 -0.31 5.23 -12.50
N GLU A 49 -0.36 4.93 -13.80
CA GLU A 49 -1.19 5.67 -14.76
C GLU A 49 -2.67 5.69 -14.35
N PHE A 50 -3.19 4.54 -13.93
CA PHE A 50 -4.58 4.45 -13.46
C PHE A 50 -4.83 5.31 -12.23
N LEU A 51 -3.94 5.26 -11.23
CA LEU A 51 -4.09 6.04 -9.99
C LEU A 51 -4.01 7.55 -10.25
N LEU A 52 -3.11 7.99 -11.11
CA LEU A 52 -3.01 9.38 -11.56
C LEU A 52 -4.27 9.83 -12.30
N GLY A 53 -4.76 9.01 -13.22
CA GLY A 53 -6.01 9.25 -13.95
C GLY A 53 -7.22 9.31 -13.02
N LEU A 54 -7.33 8.37 -12.08
CA LEU A 54 -8.41 8.30 -11.09
C LEU A 54 -8.47 9.56 -10.22
N ARG A 55 -7.31 10.03 -9.71
CA ARG A 55 -7.21 11.27 -8.93
C ARG A 55 -7.67 12.49 -9.72
N LYS A 56 -7.31 12.58 -11.01
CA LYS A 56 -7.75 13.67 -11.91
C LYS A 56 -9.27 13.61 -12.16
N GLN A 57 -9.84 12.43 -12.38
CA GLN A 57 -11.25 12.24 -12.72
C GLN A 57 -12.19 12.40 -11.54
N ARG A 58 -11.76 12.00 -10.35
CA ARG A 58 -12.56 12.02 -9.12
C ARG A 58 -12.05 13.04 -8.12
N SER A 59 -11.99 14.30 -8.51
CA SER A 59 -11.44 15.41 -7.71
C SER A 59 -12.18 15.68 -6.40
N SER A 60 -13.42 15.17 -6.25
CA SER A 60 -14.18 15.24 -5.00
C SER A 60 -13.78 14.18 -3.96
N ILE A 61 -12.92 13.23 -4.31
CA ILE A 61 -12.39 12.19 -3.41
C ILE A 61 -10.98 12.60 -2.97
N GLU A 62 -10.69 12.41 -1.70
CA GLU A 62 -9.36 12.61 -1.15
C GLU A 62 -8.51 11.35 -1.39
N PHE A 63 -7.38 11.49 -2.09
CA PHE A 63 -6.45 10.39 -2.36
C PHE A 63 -5.18 10.56 -1.56
N ILE A 64 -4.86 9.57 -0.73
CA ILE A 64 -3.62 9.48 0.05
C ILE A 64 -2.83 8.28 -0.45
N PHE A 65 -1.61 8.54 -0.92
CA PHE A 65 -0.70 7.51 -1.42
C PHE A 65 0.50 7.39 -0.48
N LEU A 66 0.61 6.26 0.21
CA LEU A 66 1.78 5.98 1.04
C LEU A 66 2.88 5.33 0.22
N LYS A 67 4.12 5.52 0.66
CA LYS A 67 5.30 4.86 0.11
C LYS A 67 5.40 3.45 0.69
N GLY A 68 5.61 2.45 -0.16
CA GLY A 68 6.03 1.12 0.23
C GLY A 68 7.54 0.96 0.10
N ASN A 69 8.07 -0.13 0.60
CA ASN A 69 9.50 -0.44 0.46
C ASN A 69 9.90 -0.71 -1.00
N HIS A 70 8.97 -1.09 -1.85
CA HIS A 70 9.23 -1.29 -3.29
C HIS A 70 9.43 0.05 -4.02
N GLU A 71 8.65 1.07 -3.71
CA GLU A 71 8.88 2.41 -4.24
C GLU A 71 10.16 3.03 -3.69
N ASP A 72 10.51 2.73 -2.44
CA ASP A 72 11.76 3.18 -1.82
C ASP A 72 12.99 2.59 -2.51
N MET A 73 12.97 1.28 -2.79
CA MET A 73 14.01 0.60 -3.59
C MET A 73 14.11 1.17 -5.00
N LEU A 74 13.00 1.46 -5.68
CA LEU A 74 13.01 2.08 -7.01
C LEU A 74 13.66 3.45 -6.97
N LEU A 75 13.24 4.33 -6.04
CA LEU A 75 13.81 5.66 -5.89
C LEU A 75 15.32 5.60 -5.63
N SER A 76 15.75 4.66 -4.78
CA SER A 76 17.18 4.43 -4.51
C SER A 76 17.92 3.95 -5.75
N PHE A 77 17.37 3.02 -6.52
CA PHE A 77 17.93 2.54 -7.77
C PHE A 77 18.10 3.66 -8.81
N LEU A 78 17.14 4.59 -8.88
CA LEU A 78 17.18 5.75 -9.77
C LEU A 78 18.12 6.88 -9.27
N GLY A 79 18.71 6.77 -8.07
CA GLY A 79 19.51 7.83 -7.47
C GLY A 79 18.70 9.03 -6.99
N MET A 80 17.42 8.82 -6.67
CA MET A 80 16.45 9.84 -6.28
C MET A 80 16.12 9.84 -4.78
N GLY A 81 16.96 9.23 -3.94
CA GLY A 81 16.74 8.98 -2.52
C GLY A 81 16.32 7.54 -2.24
N GLY A 82 15.85 7.24 -1.03
CA GLY A 82 15.47 5.89 -0.63
C GLY A 82 16.67 5.02 -0.24
N ALA A 83 16.41 3.73 -0.02
CA ALA A 83 17.39 2.75 0.40
C ALA A 83 17.33 1.45 -0.43
N HIS A 84 18.34 0.61 -0.31
CA HIS A 84 18.36 -0.75 -0.87
C HIS A 84 18.27 -0.84 -2.40
N ALA A 85 18.97 0.05 -3.14
CA ALA A 85 19.02 0.06 -4.61
C ALA A 85 19.39 -1.29 -5.23
N ASP A 86 20.31 -2.01 -4.60
CA ASP A 86 20.79 -3.34 -4.99
C ASP A 86 19.70 -4.41 -4.92
N MET A 87 18.71 -4.22 -4.06
CA MET A 87 17.59 -5.14 -3.89
C MET A 87 16.48 -4.95 -4.94
N PHE A 88 16.39 -3.79 -5.59
CA PHE A 88 15.26 -3.44 -6.47
C PHE A 88 14.98 -4.48 -7.55
N LEU A 89 15.97 -4.74 -8.44
CA LEU A 89 15.79 -5.69 -9.55
C LEU A 89 15.58 -7.13 -9.08
N ILE A 90 16.15 -7.50 -7.94
CA ILE A 90 16.06 -8.86 -7.38
C ILE A 90 14.68 -9.10 -6.75
N ASN A 91 14.10 -8.07 -6.13
CA ASN A 91 12.84 -8.14 -5.39
C ASN A 91 11.58 -7.93 -6.26
N GLY A 92 11.72 -8.00 -7.57
CA GLY A 92 10.59 -7.90 -8.51
C GLY A 92 10.62 -6.67 -9.41
N GLY A 93 11.59 -5.77 -9.25
CA GLY A 93 11.75 -4.55 -10.06
C GLY A 93 11.94 -4.80 -11.55
N LYS A 94 12.40 -6.01 -11.94
CA LYS A 94 12.43 -6.40 -13.36
C LYS A 94 11.05 -6.34 -14.02
N ALA A 95 10.00 -6.75 -13.30
CA ALA A 95 8.64 -6.67 -13.82
C ALA A 95 8.20 -5.21 -14.00
N THR A 96 8.59 -4.33 -13.07
CA THR A 96 8.38 -2.89 -13.20
C THR A 96 9.09 -2.34 -14.42
N MET A 97 10.37 -2.64 -14.60
CA MET A 97 11.14 -2.17 -15.76
C MET A 97 10.53 -2.67 -17.07
N ALA A 98 10.13 -3.95 -17.13
CA ALA A 98 9.44 -4.50 -18.29
C ALA A 98 8.12 -3.76 -18.61
N SER A 99 7.36 -3.36 -17.59
CA SER A 99 6.12 -2.60 -17.76
C SER A 99 6.34 -1.16 -18.31
N TYR A 100 7.56 -0.64 -18.18
CA TYR A 100 8.03 0.60 -18.82
C TYR A 100 8.76 0.37 -20.16
N GLY A 101 8.69 -0.85 -20.71
CA GLY A 101 9.28 -1.19 -22.03
C GLY A 101 10.77 -1.54 -21.99
N LEU A 102 11.35 -1.73 -20.81
CA LEU A 102 12.73 -2.18 -20.63
C LEU A 102 12.75 -3.71 -20.41
N GLU A 103 12.83 -4.46 -21.50
CA GLU A 103 12.83 -5.92 -21.45
C GLU A 103 14.20 -6.51 -21.07
N ASP A 104 15.25 -5.70 -21.03
CA ASP A 104 16.57 -6.14 -20.58
C ASP A 104 16.52 -6.53 -19.09
N ASN A 105 17.16 -7.66 -18.79
CA ASN A 105 17.19 -8.20 -17.43
C ASN A 105 17.97 -7.36 -16.41
N LYS A 106 18.73 -6.36 -16.87
CA LYS A 106 19.55 -5.48 -16.01
C LYS A 106 19.66 -4.06 -16.59
N PRO A 107 18.53 -3.31 -16.67
CA PRO A 107 18.62 -1.93 -17.11
C PRO A 107 19.46 -1.11 -16.14
N SER A 108 20.21 -0.16 -16.69
CA SER A 108 20.92 0.82 -15.87
C SER A 108 19.94 1.83 -15.25
N PRO A 109 20.31 2.51 -14.16
CA PRO A 109 19.51 3.59 -13.60
C PRO A 109 19.13 4.68 -14.61
N GLN A 110 20.05 5.03 -15.55
CA GLN A 110 19.81 6.04 -16.57
C GLN A 110 18.78 5.60 -17.60
N GLU A 111 18.83 4.35 -18.04
CA GLU A 111 17.82 3.77 -18.94
C GLU A 111 16.46 3.76 -18.26
N ALA A 112 16.40 3.32 -17.00
CA ALA A 112 15.17 3.31 -16.20
C ALA A 112 14.61 4.73 -16.03
N LEU A 113 15.44 5.70 -15.68
CA LEU A 113 15.05 7.09 -15.53
C LEU A 113 14.52 7.69 -16.83
N SER A 114 15.07 7.29 -17.98
CA SER A 114 14.62 7.74 -19.30
C SER A 114 13.32 7.09 -19.75
N ALA A 115 13.03 5.87 -19.32
CA ALA A 115 11.85 5.11 -19.69
C ALA A 115 10.61 5.46 -18.85
N ILE A 116 10.80 5.87 -17.59
CA ILE A 116 9.69 6.22 -16.69
C ILE A 116 9.19 7.64 -17.02
N PRO A 117 7.88 7.83 -17.31
CA PRO A 117 7.32 9.16 -17.56
C PRO A 117 7.55 10.12 -16.39
N PRO A 118 7.80 11.43 -16.66
CA PRO A 118 8.02 12.41 -15.61
C PRO A 118 6.89 12.50 -14.57
N GLU A 119 5.64 12.30 -14.98
CA GLU A 119 4.47 12.31 -14.07
C GLU A 119 4.50 11.09 -13.11
N HIS A 120 5.02 9.94 -13.56
CA HIS A 120 5.20 8.76 -12.71
C HIS A 120 6.37 8.94 -11.74
N LEU A 121 7.48 9.55 -12.19
CA LEU A 121 8.59 9.89 -11.30
C LEU A 121 8.14 10.84 -10.18
N GLU A 122 7.33 11.83 -10.54
CA GLU A 122 6.77 12.77 -9.57
C GLU A 122 5.79 12.10 -8.62
N PHE A 123 4.97 11.14 -9.09
CA PHE A 123 4.12 10.32 -8.24
C PHE A 123 4.94 9.61 -7.16
N TYR A 124 6.02 8.92 -7.53
CA TYR A 124 6.88 8.21 -6.56
C TYR A 124 7.54 9.16 -5.55
N ARG A 125 7.92 10.37 -5.96
CA ARG A 125 8.53 11.37 -5.07
C ARG A 125 7.56 11.95 -4.05
N GLN A 126 6.28 12.03 -4.39
CA GLN A 126 5.24 12.63 -3.56
C GLN A 126 4.59 11.64 -2.58
N LEU A 127 4.99 10.38 -2.60
CA LEU A 127 4.46 9.38 -1.69
C LEU A 127 4.77 9.73 -0.23
N GLN A 128 3.75 9.63 0.63
CA GLN A 128 3.86 9.92 2.05
C GLN A 128 4.35 8.68 2.81
N ILE A 129 5.05 8.87 3.92
CA ILE A 129 5.52 7.75 4.76
C ILE A 129 4.40 7.23 5.64
N THR A 130 3.62 8.12 6.23
CA THR A 130 2.53 7.79 7.15
C THR A 130 1.34 8.71 6.92
N TYR A 131 0.16 8.26 7.33
CA TYR A 131 -1.02 9.12 7.33
C TYR A 131 -1.87 8.86 8.57
N ARG A 132 -2.23 9.93 9.30
CA ARG A 132 -3.06 9.83 10.49
C ARG A 132 -4.49 10.27 10.21
N MET A 133 -5.45 9.41 10.54
CA MET A 133 -6.88 9.70 10.55
C MET A 133 -7.49 9.07 11.81
N ASP A 134 -7.63 9.86 12.88
CA ASP A 134 -8.05 9.33 14.17
C ASP A 134 -9.36 8.51 14.07
N PRO A 135 -9.42 7.33 14.70
CA PRO A 135 -8.43 6.70 15.59
C PRO A 135 -7.44 5.76 14.86
N PHE A 136 -7.12 6.01 13.59
CA PHE A 136 -6.25 5.17 12.76
C PHE A 136 -4.93 5.83 12.43
N PHE A 137 -3.89 5.00 12.33
CA PHE A 137 -2.57 5.36 11.84
C PHE A 137 -2.22 4.43 10.67
N CYS A 138 -2.13 4.98 9.47
CA CYS A 138 -1.80 4.25 8.25
C CYS A 138 -0.30 4.34 7.99
N VAL A 139 0.32 3.20 7.73
CA VAL A 139 1.74 3.06 7.46
C VAL A 139 1.96 1.81 6.61
N HIS A 140 3.03 1.78 5.79
CA HIS A 140 3.24 0.63 4.93
C HIS A 140 3.51 -0.66 5.72
N ALA A 141 4.59 -0.73 6.51
CA ALA A 141 4.98 -1.98 7.19
C ALA A 141 4.57 -2.05 8.66
N GLY A 142 4.69 -0.94 9.39
CA GLY A 142 4.37 -0.92 10.81
C GLY A 142 5.17 0.11 11.58
N ILE A 143 5.27 -0.09 12.88
CA ILE A 143 6.02 0.76 13.83
C ILE A 143 6.84 -0.12 14.77
N ASP A 144 7.95 0.38 15.26
CA ASP A 144 8.66 -0.28 16.37
C ASP A 144 7.91 -0.03 17.68
N PRO A 145 7.31 -1.06 18.31
CA PRO A 145 6.49 -0.88 19.51
C PRO A 145 7.28 -0.46 20.74
N ALA A 146 8.61 -0.50 20.70
CA ALA A 146 9.49 -0.10 21.79
C ALA A 146 9.87 1.39 21.75
N LYS A 147 9.52 2.13 20.68
CA LYS A 147 9.87 3.53 20.45
C LYS A 147 8.64 4.42 20.47
N SER A 148 8.81 5.70 20.78
CA SER A 148 7.80 6.73 20.51
C SER A 148 7.67 6.98 18.98
N LEU A 149 6.62 7.67 18.55
CA LEU A 149 6.46 7.98 17.11
C LEU A 149 7.58 8.85 16.56
N ASP A 150 8.09 9.79 17.37
CA ASP A 150 9.15 10.72 16.96
C ASP A 150 10.53 10.05 16.87
N GLU A 151 10.68 8.86 17.46
CA GLU A 151 11.92 8.05 17.39
C GLU A 151 11.89 7.01 16.28
N GLN A 152 10.75 6.85 15.58
CA GLN A 152 10.65 5.92 14.47
C GLN A 152 11.48 6.40 13.28
N THR A 153 12.03 5.48 12.55
CA THR A 153 12.77 5.75 11.32
C THR A 153 11.93 5.38 10.08
N GLU A 154 12.29 5.94 8.93
CA GLU A 154 11.67 5.56 7.65
C GLU A 154 11.86 4.07 7.36
N GLU A 155 13.02 3.51 7.71
CA GLU A 155 13.32 2.07 7.61
C GLU A 155 12.31 1.23 8.41
N GLU A 156 11.93 1.65 9.61
CA GLU A 156 10.94 0.95 10.43
C GLU A 156 9.55 1.03 9.79
N PHE A 157 9.15 2.20 9.32
CA PHE A 157 7.85 2.38 8.67
C PHE A 157 7.69 1.55 7.38
N LEU A 158 8.79 1.29 6.68
CA LEU A 158 8.79 0.62 5.38
C LEU A 158 9.15 -0.87 5.41
N TRP A 159 9.87 -1.35 6.45
CA TRP A 159 10.46 -2.69 6.42
C TRP A 159 10.19 -3.56 7.65
N ILE A 160 9.69 -3.00 8.75
CA ILE A 160 9.48 -3.78 9.98
C ILE A 160 8.48 -4.91 9.75
N ARG A 161 8.75 -6.08 10.32
CA ARG A 161 7.88 -7.28 10.21
C ARG A 161 7.60 -7.87 11.59
N ASN A 162 8.25 -8.97 11.91
CA ASN A 162 7.99 -9.78 13.10
C ASN A 162 8.05 -8.98 14.42
N LYS A 163 8.95 -8.03 14.52
CA LYS A 163 9.06 -7.15 15.69
C LYS A 163 7.78 -6.36 15.94
N PHE A 164 7.09 -5.92 14.89
CA PHE A 164 5.81 -5.25 14.98
C PHE A 164 4.66 -6.24 15.12
N ILE A 165 4.63 -7.29 14.30
CA ILE A 165 3.48 -8.22 14.24
C ILE A 165 3.27 -8.93 15.57
N PHE A 166 4.34 -9.43 16.21
CA PHE A 166 4.25 -10.24 17.42
C PHE A 166 4.31 -9.45 18.73
N ALA A 167 4.54 -8.15 18.70
CA ALA A 167 4.58 -7.31 19.89
C ALA A 167 3.36 -6.39 19.98
N SER A 168 2.85 -6.18 21.20
CA SER A 168 1.82 -5.18 21.44
C SER A 168 2.44 -3.78 21.47
N HIS A 169 1.68 -2.77 21.05
CA HIS A 169 2.04 -1.37 21.21
C HIS A 169 1.07 -0.66 22.17
N ARG A 170 1.48 0.52 22.67
CA ARG A 170 0.71 1.31 23.63
C ARG A 170 0.12 2.59 23.04
N PHE A 171 0.19 2.77 21.74
CA PHE A 171 -0.37 3.95 21.08
C PHE A 171 -1.89 3.96 21.14
N PRO A 172 -2.53 5.13 21.25
CA PRO A 172 -3.98 5.28 21.39
C PRO A 172 -4.72 5.18 20.04
N PHE A 173 -4.15 4.48 19.07
CA PHE A 173 -4.71 4.31 17.72
C PHE A 173 -4.52 2.88 17.23
N THR A 174 -5.33 2.51 16.24
CA THR A 174 -5.15 1.26 15.49
C THR A 174 -4.23 1.50 14.30
N VAL A 175 -3.18 0.70 14.17
CA VAL A 175 -2.28 0.73 13.00
C VAL A 175 -2.89 -0.07 11.86
N LEU A 176 -3.07 0.56 10.70
CA LEU A 176 -3.47 -0.08 9.45
C LEU A 176 -2.22 -0.22 8.56
N PHE A 177 -1.90 -1.44 8.16
CA PHE A 177 -0.62 -1.72 7.49
C PHE A 177 -0.74 -2.78 6.39
N GLY A 178 0.27 -2.85 5.50
CA GLY A 178 0.46 -3.81 4.42
C GLY A 178 1.72 -4.66 4.60
N HIS A 179 2.55 -4.75 3.55
CA HIS A 179 3.94 -5.23 3.54
C HIS A 179 4.17 -6.70 3.90
N THR A 180 3.50 -7.22 4.89
CA THR A 180 3.69 -8.59 5.35
C THR A 180 2.51 -9.45 4.91
N PRO A 181 2.64 -10.18 3.78
CA PRO A 181 1.52 -10.90 3.18
C PRO A 181 0.99 -11.98 4.12
N GLN A 182 -0.32 -11.98 4.28
CA GLN A 182 -1.08 -12.95 5.06
C GLN A 182 -2.11 -13.66 4.18
N HIS A 183 -2.50 -14.87 4.54
CA HIS A 183 -3.55 -15.56 3.79
C HIS A 183 -4.92 -14.88 3.92
N THR A 184 -5.19 -14.29 5.07
CA THR A 184 -6.40 -13.50 5.38
C THR A 184 -5.98 -12.20 6.05
N VAL A 185 -6.90 -11.24 6.15
CA VAL A 185 -6.65 -10.00 6.90
C VAL A 185 -6.15 -10.32 8.31
N TYR A 186 -5.04 -9.73 8.69
CA TYR A 186 -4.46 -9.90 10.01
C TYR A 186 -5.19 -9.00 11.01
N TYR A 187 -5.57 -9.56 12.15
CA TYR A 187 -6.24 -8.84 13.22
C TYR A 187 -5.55 -9.03 14.56
N ASP A 188 -5.10 -7.94 15.15
CA ASP A 188 -4.73 -7.83 16.58
C ASP A 188 -5.47 -6.61 17.17
N LEU A 189 -6.79 -6.73 17.25
CA LEU A 189 -7.66 -5.61 17.65
C LEU A 189 -7.59 -5.36 19.15
N PRO A 190 -7.59 -4.10 19.58
CA PRO A 190 -7.82 -2.88 18.78
C PRO A 190 -6.55 -2.26 18.18
N TYR A 191 -5.42 -2.94 18.21
CA TYR A 191 -4.10 -2.35 17.97
C TYR A 191 -3.70 -2.33 16.50
N LYS A 192 -3.98 -3.41 15.76
CA LYS A 192 -3.44 -3.60 14.40
C LYS A 192 -4.44 -4.29 13.48
N VAL A 193 -4.42 -3.86 12.19
CA VAL A 193 -5.06 -4.57 11.07
C VAL A 193 -4.12 -4.57 9.88
N GLY A 194 -3.70 -5.75 9.44
CA GLY A 194 -2.88 -5.95 8.26
C GLY A 194 -3.73 -6.27 7.04
N LEU A 195 -3.56 -5.51 5.96
CA LEU A 195 -4.39 -5.56 4.76
C LEU A 195 -3.67 -6.16 3.54
N ASP A 196 -2.37 -6.47 3.64
CA ASP A 196 -1.69 -7.24 2.59
C ASP A 196 -2.16 -8.69 2.66
N THR A 197 -3.01 -9.04 1.72
CA THR A 197 -3.54 -10.41 1.58
C THR A 197 -2.95 -11.13 0.37
N GLY A 198 -1.80 -10.71 -0.10
CA GLY A 198 -0.96 -11.44 -1.04
C GLY A 198 -1.54 -11.58 -2.45
N LEU A 199 -2.13 -10.51 -3.01
CA LEU A 199 -2.73 -10.54 -4.35
C LEU A 199 -1.77 -11.12 -5.39
N VAL A 200 -0.57 -10.59 -5.50
CA VAL A 200 0.44 -10.99 -6.49
C VAL A 200 0.90 -12.44 -6.32
N TYR A 201 0.71 -13.01 -5.15
CA TYR A 201 1.03 -14.41 -4.84
C TYR A 201 -0.16 -15.38 -5.07
N GLY A 202 -1.19 -14.93 -5.78
CA GLY A 202 -2.33 -15.78 -6.15
C GLY A 202 -3.54 -15.69 -5.22
N ASN A 203 -3.53 -14.75 -4.28
CA ASN A 203 -4.62 -14.61 -3.32
C ASN A 203 -5.52 -13.40 -3.67
N MET A 204 -5.61 -12.36 -2.87
CA MET A 204 -6.58 -11.29 -3.10
C MET A 204 -6.05 -9.90 -2.73
N LEU A 205 -6.60 -8.85 -3.37
CA LEU A 205 -6.47 -7.46 -2.96
C LEU A 205 -7.58 -7.14 -1.97
N THR A 206 -7.20 -6.53 -0.86
CA THR A 206 -8.13 -6.17 0.20
C THR A 206 -8.22 -4.65 0.35
N CYS A 207 -9.45 -4.16 0.39
CA CYS A 207 -9.83 -2.82 0.80
C CYS A 207 -10.71 -2.90 2.04
N LEU A 208 -10.40 -2.10 3.06
CA LEU A 208 -11.20 -1.96 4.28
C LEU A 208 -11.95 -0.63 4.26
N ASP A 209 -13.28 -0.66 4.30
CA ASP A 209 -14.12 0.45 4.74
C ASP A 209 -14.02 0.53 6.27
N VAL A 210 -13.28 1.51 6.78
CA VAL A 210 -13.03 1.61 8.23
C VAL A 210 -14.23 2.13 9.01
N ASP A 211 -15.16 2.81 8.36
CA ASP A 211 -16.37 3.36 8.99
C ASP A 211 -17.43 2.27 9.16
N GLU A 212 -17.70 1.51 8.10
CA GLU A 212 -18.67 0.41 8.12
C GLU A 212 -18.07 -0.90 8.64
N LYS A 213 -16.75 -0.99 8.77
CA LYS A 213 -16.00 -2.21 9.14
C LYS A 213 -16.28 -3.36 8.18
N VAL A 214 -16.18 -3.05 6.91
CA VAL A 214 -16.46 -3.94 5.80
C VAL A 214 -15.22 -4.15 4.95
N LEU A 215 -14.93 -5.39 4.62
CA LEU A 215 -13.91 -5.76 3.65
C LEU A 215 -14.51 -5.83 2.25
N HIS A 216 -13.86 -5.19 1.30
CA HIS A 216 -14.05 -5.38 -0.13
C HIS A 216 -12.83 -6.09 -0.68
N GLN A 217 -13.01 -7.28 -1.24
CA GLN A 217 -11.90 -8.14 -1.65
C GLN A 217 -12.09 -8.67 -3.07
N ILE A 218 -11.01 -8.69 -3.84
CA ILE A 218 -10.98 -9.27 -5.17
C ILE A 218 -9.83 -10.27 -5.28
N SER A 219 -10.14 -11.50 -5.69
CA SER A 219 -9.11 -12.53 -5.92
C SER A 219 -8.40 -12.31 -7.25
N LEU A 220 -7.14 -12.71 -7.32
CA LEU A 220 -6.37 -12.69 -8.57
C LEU A 220 -7.15 -13.43 -9.67
N GLY A 221 -7.23 -12.86 -10.85
CA GLY A 221 -7.96 -13.40 -11.99
C GLY A 221 -9.48 -13.18 -11.95
N SER A 222 -10.04 -12.68 -10.86
CA SER A 222 -11.47 -12.40 -10.74
C SER A 222 -11.83 -11.03 -11.33
N LYS A 223 -13.12 -10.88 -11.66
CA LYS A 223 -13.77 -9.58 -11.95
C LYS A 223 -14.78 -9.19 -10.88
N ARG A 224 -15.00 -10.07 -9.89
CA ARG A 224 -16.05 -9.89 -8.88
C ARG A 224 -15.44 -9.50 -7.55
N VAL A 225 -15.83 -8.35 -7.04
CA VAL A 225 -15.53 -7.91 -5.68
C VAL A 225 -16.50 -8.60 -4.72
N LYS A 226 -15.94 -9.22 -3.68
CA LYS A 226 -16.69 -9.78 -2.57
C LYS A 226 -16.75 -8.75 -1.45
N ARG A 227 -17.91 -8.60 -0.84
CA ARG A 227 -18.11 -7.75 0.34
C ARG A 227 -18.38 -8.64 1.54
N ALA A 228 -17.66 -8.43 2.64
CA ALA A 228 -17.84 -9.17 3.88
C ALA A 228 -17.70 -8.24 5.09
N ALA A 229 -18.55 -8.37 6.09
CA ALA A 229 -18.33 -7.71 7.37
C ALA A 229 -17.07 -8.27 8.05
N MET A 230 -16.34 -7.44 8.75
CA MET A 230 -15.24 -7.91 9.59
C MET A 230 -15.75 -8.91 10.62
N GLN A 231 -15.11 -10.07 10.69
CA GLN A 231 -15.54 -11.18 11.57
C GLN A 231 -15.29 -10.91 13.06
N ARG A 232 -14.57 -9.85 13.42
CA ARG A 232 -14.20 -9.54 14.80
C ARG A 232 -14.78 -8.19 15.24
N LYS A 233 -15.24 -8.12 16.49
CA LYS A 233 -15.69 -6.85 17.09
C LYS A 233 -14.48 -5.93 17.25
N TRP A 234 -14.56 -4.79 16.61
CA TRP A 234 -13.58 -3.71 16.73
C TRP A 234 -14.03 -2.75 17.81
N ASN A 235 -13.49 -2.88 18.99
CA ASN A 235 -13.63 -1.86 20.01
C ASN A 235 -12.51 -0.83 19.82
N ALA A 236 -12.84 0.46 19.86
CA ALA A 236 -11.81 1.50 19.82
C ALA A 236 -10.75 1.25 20.92
N PRO A 237 -9.46 1.57 20.66
CA PRO A 237 -8.46 1.50 21.70
C PRO A 237 -8.97 2.21 22.96
N ARG A 238 -8.91 1.57 24.11
CA ARG A 238 -9.23 2.23 25.37
C ARG A 238 -8.20 3.32 25.59
N ASN A 239 -8.67 4.55 25.87
CA ASN A 239 -7.79 5.60 26.33
C ASN A 239 -7.04 5.06 27.55
N PHE A 240 -5.75 4.79 27.39
CA PHE A 240 -4.86 4.51 28.50
C PHE A 240 -4.47 5.87 29.09
N PHE A 241 -5.17 6.27 30.13
CA PHE A 241 -4.73 7.33 31.03
C PHE A 241 -3.70 6.78 31.98
#